data_7c6ce9535ef406d2305a77bf930a590c
#
_entry.id   7c6ce9535ef406d2305a77bf930a590c
#
_cell.length_a   1.000
_cell.length_b   1.000
_cell.length_c   1.000
_cell.angle_alpha   90.00
_cell.angle_beta   90.00
_cell.angle_gamma   90.00
#
_symmetry.space_group_name_H-M   'P 1'
#
loop_
_entity.id
_entity.type
_entity.pdbx_description
1 polymer ?
#
loop_
_entity_poly.entity_id
_entity_poly.type
_entity_poly.pdbx_seq_one_letter_code
_entity_poly.pdbx_strand_id
1 'polypeptide(L)'
;RTALPHLRKSKSPRIVNIASTEALGATGRDSPYAAAKAGVVGLTRAMAVDLGPEGITVNCICPGPVRTGMTAPIPEDDKNTYARRRTALRRYGDPEEVAHMTLSLCLPAASFLTGAIIPVDGGLMARNA
;
A
#
# COMPACT_ATOMS: atom_id res chain seq x y z
N ARG A 1 -18.62 -0.05 -5.69
CA ARG A 1 -20.08 -0.08 -5.42
C ARG A 1 -20.61 -1.50 -5.32
N THR A 2 -20.26 -2.41 -6.21
CA THR A 2 -20.79 -3.79 -6.28
C THR A 2 -20.48 -4.62 -5.02
N ALA A 3 -19.34 -4.43 -4.36
CA ALA A 3 -18.96 -5.15 -3.15
C ALA A 3 -19.68 -4.68 -1.87
N LEU A 4 -20.18 -3.45 -1.82
CA LEU A 4 -20.75 -2.87 -0.59
C LEU A 4 -21.91 -3.68 0.01
N PRO A 5 -22.90 -4.17 -0.78
CA PRO A 5 -23.98 -4.99 -0.22
C PRO A 5 -23.49 -6.27 0.46
N HIS A 6 -22.36 -6.81 0.01
CA HIS A 6 -21.74 -8.00 0.60
C HIS A 6 -20.93 -7.65 1.85
N LEU A 7 -20.19 -6.55 1.82
CA LEU A 7 -19.45 -6.04 2.98
C LEU A 7 -20.38 -5.73 4.15
N ARG A 8 -21.54 -5.12 3.89
CA ARG A 8 -22.57 -4.82 4.90
C ARG A 8 -23.13 -6.06 5.60
N LYS A 9 -23.03 -7.22 4.98
CA LYS A 9 -23.44 -8.50 5.58
C LYS A 9 -22.34 -9.19 6.37
N SER A 10 -21.10 -8.72 6.25
CA SER A 10 -19.95 -9.29 6.96
C SER A 10 -19.96 -8.88 8.43
N LYS A 11 -19.55 -9.80 9.31
CA LYS A 11 -19.32 -9.49 10.74
C LYS A 11 -18.04 -8.69 10.99
N SER A 12 -17.15 -8.65 10.00
CA SER A 12 -15.85 -7.95 10.09
C SER A 12 -15.45 -7.39 8.71
N PRO A 13 -16.19 -6.38 8.21
CA PRO A 13 -15.93 -5.86 6.87
C PRO A 13 -14.64 -5.04 6.82
N ARG A 14 -13.81 -5.32 5.83
CA ARG A 14 -12.50 -4.67 5.63
C ARG A 14 -12.31 -4.35 4.15
N ILE A 15 -11.74 -3.19 3.88
CA ILE A 15 -11.27 -2.80 2.55
C ILE A 15 -9.79 -2.44 2.69
N VAL A 16 -8.95 -3.08 1.91
CA VAL A 16 -7.53 -2.74 1.81
C VAL A 16 -7.21 -2.38 0.36
N ASN A 17 -6.92 -1.12 0.14
CA ASN A 17 -6.49 -0.62 -1.16
C ASN A 17 -4.98 -0.75 -1.30
N ILE A 18 -4.50 -1.07 -2.48
CA ILE A 18 -3.07 -1.14 -2.78
C ILE A 18 -2.68 0.03 -3.68
N ALA A 19 -1.97 0.99 -3.09
CA ALA A 19 -1.40 2.12 -3.82
C ALA A 19 0.07 1.84 -4.21
N SER A 20 0.97 2.72 -3.86
CA SER A 20 2.41 2.65 -4.08
C SER A 20 3.09 3.73 -3.25
N THR A 21 4.38 3.61 -2.99
CA THR A 21 5.20 4.73 -2.52
C THR A 21 5.20 5.91 -3.49
N GLU A 22 4.91 5.70 -4.78
CA GLU A 22 4.71 6.77 -5.77
C GLU A 22 3.50 7.67 -5.47
N ALA A 23 2.59 7.24 -4.59
CA ALA A 23 1.51 8.07 -4.08
C ALA A 23 1.96 9.04 -2.97
N LEU A 24 3.12 8.79 -2.36
CA LEU A 24 3.66 9.53 -1.22
C LEU A 24 4.86 10.39 -1.60
N GLY A 25 5.60 9.94 -2.59
CA GLY A 25 6.68 10.64 -3.28
C GLY A 25 6.44 10.57 -4.79
N ALA A 26 7.47 10.84 -5.58
CA ALA A 26 7.37 10.73 -7.03
C ALA A 26 8.72 10.41 -7.67
N THR A 27 8.68 9.50 -8.65
CA THR A 27 9.80 9.25 -9.55
C THR A 27 9.63 10.09 -10.82
N GLY A 28 10.70 10.69 -11.31
CA GLY A 28 10.68 11.44 -12.56
C GLY A 28 10.21 10.59 -13.74
N ARG A 29 9.39 11.18 -14.61
CA ARG A 29 8.82 10.55 -15.82
C ARG A 29 7.72 9.51 -15.56
N ASP A 30 7.14 9.48 -14.34
CA ASP A 30 6.09 8.54 -13.96
C ASP A 30 4.82 9.25 -13.42
N SER A 31 4.60 10.48 -13.89
CA SER A 31 3.50 11.34 -13.40
C SER A 31 2.09 10.73 -13.54
N PRO A 32 1.72 10.01 -14.62
CA PRO A 32 0.39 9.40 -14.67
C PRO A 32 0.18 8.30 -13.62
N TYR A 33 1.21 7.50 -13.36
CA TYR A 33 1.15 6.45 -12.33
C TYR A 33 1.09 7.07 -10.92
N ALA A 34 1.95 8.05 -10.64
CA ALA A 34 1.93 8.78 -9.37
C ALA A 34 0.56 9.42 -9.11
N ALA A 35 -0.02 10.09 -10.11
CA ALA A 35 -1.36 10.68 -10.00
C ALA A 35 -2.45 9.63 -9.72
N ALA A 36 -2.41 8.49 -10.44
CA ALA A 36 -3.36 7.40 -10.23
C ALA A 36 -3.26 6.82 -8.81
N LYS A 37 -2.03 6.59 -8.33
CA LYS A 37 -1.80 6.03 -6.99
C LYS A 37 -2.07 7.02 -5.86
N ALA A 38 -1.83 8.32 -6.06
CA ALA A 38 -2.25 9.37 -5.15
C ALA A 38 -3.78 9.46 -5.07
N GLY A 39 -4.48 9.26 -6.18
CA GLY A 39 -5.94 9.14 -6.20
C GLY A 39 -6.47 8.01 -5.32
N VAL A 40 -5.78 6.85 -5.29
CA VAL A 40 -6.14 5.72 -4.40
C VAL A 40 -6.00 6.10 -2.92
N VAL A 41 -4.98 6.89 -2.57
CA VAL A 41 -4.80 7.39 -1.20
C VAL A 41 -5.95 8.34 -0.81
N GLY A 42 -6.30 9.29 -1.68
CA GLY A 42 -7.45 10.17 -1.46
C GLY A 42 -8.77 9.40 -1.34
N LEU A 43 -9.00 8.45 -2.24
CA LEU A 43 -10.16 7.56 -2.20
C LEU A 43 -10.26 6.78 -0.89
N THR A 44 -9.13 6.25 -0.39
CA THR A 44 -9.08 5.50 0.87
C THR A 44 -9.59 6.33 2.04
N ARG A 45 -9.12 7.59 2.15
CA ARG A 45 -9.54 8.51 3.22
C ARG A 45 -11.01 8.86 3.12
N ALA A 46 -11.49 9.18 1.93
CA ALA A 46 -12.90 9.49 1.70
C ALA A 46 -13.80 8.30 2.06
N MET A 47 -13.46 7.10 1.55
CA MET A 47 -14.22 5.89 1.86
C MET A 47 -14.18 5.52 3.36
N ALA A 48 -13.08 5.78 4.06
CA ALA A 48 -12.98 5.52 5.50
C ALA A 48 -13.98 6.39 6.28
N VAL A 49 -14.14 7.66 5.89
CA VAL A 49 -15.13 8.58 6.49
C VAL A 49 -16.54 8.16 6.13
N ASP A 50 -16.79 7.86 4.85
CA ASP A 50 -18.14 7.51 4.35
C ASP A 50 -18.66 6.20 4.95
N LEU A 51 -17.80 5.19 5.09
CA LEU A 51 -18.19 3.82 5.47
C LEU A 51 -17.93 3.51 6.95
N GLY A 52 -17.20 4.38 7.65
CA GLY A 52 -16.92 4.22 9.08
C GLY A 52 -18.16 4.07 9.94
N PRO A 53 -19.24 4.86 9.76
CA PRO A 53 -20.49 4.70 10.50
C PRO A 53 -21.14 3.31 10.32
N GLU A 54 -20.81 2.60 9.25
CA GLU A 54 -21.29 1.24 9.00
C GLU A 54 -20.33 0.16 9.57
N GLY A 55 -19.29 0.54 10.31
CA GLY A 55 -18.29 -0.39 10.87
C GLY A 55 -17.33 -0.97 9.84
N ILE A 56 -17.27 -0.42 8.62
CA ILE A 56 -16.37 -0.87 7.56
C ILE A 56 -15.06 -0.09 7.66
N THR A 57 -13.95 -0.75 7.91
CA THR A 57 -12.65 -0.09 7.86
C THR A 57 -12.08 -0.08 6.45
N VAL A 58 -11.43 1.04 6.10
CA VAL A 58 -10.79 1.22 4.79
C VAL A 58 -9.38 1.73 4.99
N ASN A 59 -8.39 0.94 4.61
CA ASN A 59 -6.98 1.29 4.74
C ASN A 59 -6.25 1.11 3.41
N CYS A 60 -5.07 1.69 3.30
CA CYS A 60 -4.25 1.62 2.11
C CYS A 60 -2.83 1.16 2.44
N ILE A 61 -2.33 0.22 1.67
CA ILE A 61 -0.92 -0.17 1.67
C ILE A 61 -0.23 0.52 0.50
N CYS A 62 0.94 1.08 0.75
CA CYS A 62 1.83 1.67 -0.24
C CYS A 62 3.13 0.84 -0.32
N PRO A 63 3.17 -0.19 -1.18
CA PRO A 63 4.39 -0.97 -1.36
C PRO A 63 5.51 -0.12 -1.96
N GLY A 64 6.73 -0.40 -1.51
CA GLY A 64 7.96 0.07 -2.13
C GLY A 64 8.47 -0.90 -3.21
N PRO A 65 9.79 -1.04 -3.37
CA PRO A 65 10.39 -1.96 -4.32
C PRO A 65 10.20 -3.41 -3.85
N VAL A 66 9.39 -4.18 -4.58
CA VAL A 66 9.04 -5.58 -4.28
C VAL A 66 9.39 -6.46 -5.48
N ARG A 67 9.86 -7.69 -5.19
CA ARG A 67 10.16 -8.71 -6.20
C ARG A 67 8.87 -9.28 -6.77
N THR A 68 8.47 -8.80 -7.93
CA THR A 68 7.24 -9.21 -8.62
C THR A 68 7.50 -9.43 -10.11
N GLY A 69 6.51 -9.92 -10.85
CA GLY A 69 6.59 -10.01 -12.29
C GLY A 69 6.90 -8.66 -12.96
N MET A 70 6.43 -7.55 -12.41
CA MET A 70 6.72 -6.21 -12.91
C MET A 70 8.21 -5.84 -12.78
N THR A 71 8.87 -6.26 -11.71
CA THR A 71 10.30 -5.99 -11.47
C THR A 71 11.22 -7.10 -11.95
N ALA A 72 10.68 -8.21 -12.42
CA ALA A 72 11.48 -9.35 -12.92
C ALA A 72 12.47 -8.97 -14.04
N PRO A 73 12.11 -8.09 -15.02
CA PRO A 73 13.04 -7.70 -16.07
C PRO A 73 14.24 -6.87 -15.61
N ILE A 74 14.21 -6.31 -14.39
CA ILE A 74 15.31 -5.50 -13.86
C ILE A 74 16.45 -6.43 -13.44
N PRO A 75 17.70 -6.23 -13.89
CA PRO A 75 18.86 -7.02 -13.46
C PRO A 75 19.05 -6.99 -11.94
N GLU A 76 19.51 -8.10 -11.35
CA GLU A 76 19.68 -8.19 -9.88
C GLU A 76 20.68 -7.18 -9.34
N ASP A 77 21.76 -6.90 -10.06
CA ASP A 77 22.75 -5.90 -9.65
C ASP A 77 22.16 -4.49 -9.61
N ASP A 78 21.25 -4.17 -10.52
CA ASP A 78 20.53 -2.88 -10.54
C ASP A 78 19.55 -2.79 -9.37
N LYS A 79 18.81 -3.87 -9.08
CA LYS A 79 17.94 -3.96 -7.89
C LYS A 79 18.73 -3.77 -6.61
N ASN A 80 19.87 -4.45 -6.49
CA ASN A 80 20.74 -4.36 -5.31
C ASN A 80 21.32 -2.94 -5.15
N THR A 81 21.75 -2.33 -6.26
CA THR A 81 22.27 -0.96 -6.27
C THR A 81 21.19 0.03 -5.86
N TYR A 82 19.99 -0.07 -6.45
CA TYR A 82 18.84 0.75 -6.09
C TYR A 82 18.49 0.60 -4.60
N ALA A 83 18.33 -0.63 -4.13
CA ALA A 83 17.94 -0.91 -2.76
C ALA A 83 18.94 -0.36 -1.74
N ARG A 84 20.24 -0.55 -1.96
CA ARG A 84 21.31 -0.02 -1.08
C ARG A 84 21.27 1.50 -0.98
N ARG A 85 20.92 2.18 -2.06
CA ARG A 85 20.86 3.64 -2.12
C ARG A 85 19.56 4.21 -1.58
N ARG A 86 18.44 3.53 -1.77
CA ARG A 86 17.11 4.10 -1.58
C ARG A 86 16.35 3.54 -0.38
N THR A 87 16.55 2.29 0.01
CA THR A 87 15.83 1.70 1.15
C THR A 87 16.71 1.61 2.39
N ALA A 88 16.12 1.76 3.57
CA ALA A 88 16.83 1.58 4.84
C ALA A 88 17.24 0.12 5.06
N LEU A 89 16.39 -0.83 4.64
CA LEU A 89 16.67 -2.27 4.74
C LEU A 89 17.63 -2.78 3.65
N ARG A 90 17.99 -1.94 2.68
CA ARG A 90 18.97 -2.23 1.62
C ARG A 90 18.67 -3.46 0.76
N ARG A 91 17.40 -3.81 0.64
CA ARG A 91 16.90 -4.90 -0.19
C ARG A 91 15.54 -4.59 -0.79
N TYR A 92 15.15 -5.34 -1.81
CA TYR A 92 13.75 -5.42 -2.23
C TYR A 92 12.97 -6.24 -1.20
N GLY A 93 11.69 -5.93 -1.04
CA GLY A 93 10.76 -6.78 -0.30
C GLY A 93 10.31 -7.98 -1.13
N ASP A 94 9.78 -8.99 -0.44
CA ASP A 94 9.11 -10.11 -1.07
C ASP A 94 7.59 -9.88 -1.09
N PRO A 95 6.84 -10.44 -2.06
CA PRO A 95 5.38 -10.27 -2.15
C PRO A 95 4.65 -10.67 -0.87
N GLU A 96 5.15 -11.69 -0.17
CA GLU A 96 4.61 -12.21 1.08
C GLU A 96 4.64 -11.17 2.20
N GLU A 97 5.64 -10.28 2.22
CA GLU A 97 5.73 -9.21 3.23
C GLU A 97 4.60 -8.20 3.07
N VAL A 98 4.21 -7.90 1.83
CA VAL A 98 3.03 -7.07 1.52
C VAL A 98 1.73 -7.81 1.84
N ALA A 99 1.67 -9.11 1.51
CA ALA A 99 0.50 -9.95 1.80
C ALA A 99 0.26 -10.10 3.31
N HIS A 100 1.30 -10.30 4.11
CA HIS A 100 1.20 -10.38 5.58
C HIS A 100 0.69 -9.07 6.19
N MET A 101 1.14 -7.91 5.68
CA MET A 101 0.59 -6.63 6.14
C MET A 101 -0.88 -6.46 5.74
N THR A 102 -1.25 -6.89 4.54
CA THR A 102 -2.65 -6.91 4.09
C THR A 102 -3.51 -7.79 5.00
N LEU A 103 -3.04 -8.99 5.33
CA LEU A 103 -3.72 -9.88 6.28
C LEU A 103 -3.87 -9.22 7.65
N SER A 104 -2.83 -8.58 8.16
CA SER A 104 -2.86 -7.89 9.47
C SER A 104 -3.95 -6.85 9.55
N LEU A 105 -4.21 -6.10 8.47
CA LEU A 105 -5.29 -5.13 8.40
C LEU A 105 -6.70 -5.76 8.35
N CYS A 106 -6.78 -7.04 8.00
CA CYS A 106 -8.04 -7.78 7.97
C CYS A 106 -8.37 -8.46 9.30
N LEU A 107 -7.42 -8.57 10.22
CA LEU A 107 -7.61 -9.22 11.52
C LEU A 107 -8.41 -8.33 12.50
N PRO A 108 -9.06 -8.94 13.51
CA PRO A 108 -9.79 -8.21 14.56
C PRO A 108 -8.92 -7.18 15.30
N ALA A 109 -7.62 -7.43 15.45
CA ALA A 109 -6.66 -6.52 16.07
C ALA A 109 -6.60 -5.13 15.41
N ALA A 110 -6.94 -5.05 14.09
CA ALA A 110 -6.98 -3.80 13.34
C ALA A 110 -8.38 -3.16 13.31
N SER A 111 -9.30 -3.55 14.16
CA SER A 111 -10.71 -3.10 14.10
C SER A 111 -10.91 -1.60 14.35
N PHE A 112 -9.96 -0.93 14.99
CA PHE A 112 -10.00 0.52 15.23
C PHE A 112 -9.11 1.32 14.27
N LEU A 113 -8.53 0.65 13.26
CA LEU A 113 -7.68 1.27 12.25
C LEU A 113 -8.47 1.50 10.95
N THR A 114 -8.70 2.77 10.59
CA THR A 114 -9.35 3.16 9.34
C THR A 114 -8.77 4.47 8.81
N GLY A 115 -8.74 4.64 7.50
CA GLY A 115 -8.16 5.81 6.83
C GLY A 115 -6.62 5.84 6.82
N ALA A 116 -5.96 4.78 7.31
CA ALA A 116 -4.51 4.72 7.39
C ALA A 116 -3.87 4.49 6.01
N ILE A 117 -2.73 5.15 5.81
CA ILE A 117 -1.87 4.99 4.63
C ILE A 117 -0.54 4.43 5.12
N ILE A 118 -0.27 3.19 4.78
CA ILE A 118 0.79 2.40 5.40
C ILE A 118 1.86 2.05 4.36
N PRO A 119 3.06 2.67 4.42
CA PRO A 119 4.19 2.24 3.61
C PRO A 119 4.66 0.84 4.03
N VAL A 120 4.85 -0.05 3.05
CA VAL A 120 5.52 -1.35 3.19
C VAL A 120 6.66 -1.34 2.19
N ASP A 121 7.75 -0.67 2.53
CA ASP A 121 8.70 -0.13 1.56
C ASP A 121 10.19 -0.27 1.96
N GLY A 122 10.46 -1.00 3.04
CA GLY A 122 11.82 -1.16 3.54
C GLY A 122 12.46 0.16 4.02
N GLY A 123 11.63 1.15 4.37
CA GLY A 123 12.07 2.46 4.82
C GLY A 123 12.50 3.41 3.69
N LEU A 124 11.97 3.18 2.47
CA LEU A 124 12.19 4.07 1.32
C LEU A 124 11.71 5.49 1.62
N MET A 125 10.49 5.64 2.14
CA MET A 125 9.89 6.94 2.43
C MET A 125 10.38 7.58 3.74
N ALA A 126 11.02 6.81 4.61
CA ALA A 126 11.58 7.32 5.87
C ALA A 126 12.99 7.94 5.69
N ARG A 127 13.62 7.72 4.54
CA ARG A 127 15.01 8.14 4.29
C ARG A 127 15.06 9.54 3.69
N ASN A 128 15.80 10.42 4.35
CA ASN A 128 16.13 11.74 3.83
C ASN A 128 17.42 11.66 3.00
N ALA A 129 17.32 11.40 1.72
CA ALA A 129 18.41 11.34 0.73
C ALA A 129 19.55 10.35 1.03
#